data_8510ead0efcb8b8204ac5ddef5d458bf
#
_entry.id   8510ead0efcb8b8204ac5ddef5d458bf
#
_cell.length_a   1.000
_cell.length_b   1.000
_cell.length_c   1.000
_cell.angle_alpha   90.00
_cell.angle_beta   90.00
_cell.angle_gamma   90.00
#
_symmetry.space_group_name_H-M   'P 1'
#
loop_
_entity.id
_entity.type
_entity.pdbx_description
1 polymer ?
#
loop_
_entity_poly.entity_id
_entity_poly.type
_entity_poly.pdbx_seq_one_letter_code
_entity_poly.pdbx_strand_id
1 'polypeptide(L)' 'MQVEVSNKATKQIQKLGLKKQFDKQVKLFLANPFHPFLDFKPLKGAVKGFYAFRINNQYRARLIKKDEQTYFILVVGDFH' A
#
# COMPACT_ATOMS: atom_id res chain seq x y z
N MET A 1 -13.45 6.67 -1.63
CA MET A 1 -12.38 5.68 -1.89
C MET A 1 -12.19 4.82 -0.66
N GLN A 2 -12.01 3.53 -0.85
CA GLN A 2 -11.85 2.54 0.22
C GLN A 2 -10.54 1.79 0.05
N VAL A 3 -9.98 1.33 1.17
CA VAL A 3 -8.81 0.48 1.17
C VAL A 3 -9.12 -0.79 1.95
N GLU A 4 -8.94 -1.93 1.30
CA GLU A 4 -9.04 -3.25 1.91
C GLU A 4 -7.65 -3.84 2.03
N VAL A 5 -7.44 -4.69 3.03
CA VAL A 5 -6.12 -5.29 3.29
C VAL A 5 -6.26 -6.81 3.33
N SER A 6 -5.39 -7.51 2.61
CA SER A 6 -5.40 -8.97 2.59
C SER A 6 -4.98 -9.53 3.95
N ASN A 7 -5.37 -10.79 4.21
CA ASN A 7 -4.90 -11.50 5.40
C ASN A 7 -3.38 -11.61 5.43
N LYS A 8 -2.77 -11.85 4.28
CA LYS A 8 -1.31 -11.93 4.16
C LYS A 8 -0.65 -10.61 4.54
N ALA A 9 -1.14 -9.50 4.00
CA ALA A 9 -0.60 -8.18 4.31
C ALA A 9 -0.80 -7.83 5.79
N THR A 10 -1.95 -8.15 6.37
CA THR A 10 -2.22 -7.93 7.78
C THR A 10 -1.21 -8.66 8.66
N LYS A 11 -0.92 -9.91 8.36
CA LYS A 11 0.07 -10.71 9.09
C LYS A 11 1.48 -10.13 8.94
N GLN A 12 1.84 -9.68 7.73
CA GLN A 12 3.14 -9.06 7.49
C GLN A 12 3.30 -7.77 8.28
N ILE A 13 2.26 -6.93 8.31
CA ILE A 13 2.27 -5.67 9.08
C ILE A 13 2.49 -5.95 10.57
N GLN A 14 1.81 -6.96 11.11
CA GLN A 14 1.98 -7.36 12.51
C GLN A 14 3.38 -7.90 12.78
N LYS A 15 3.84 -8.82 11.95
CA LYS A 15 5.15 -9.45 12.11
C LYS A 15 6.29 -8.44 12.05
N LEU A 16 6.19 -7.45 11.17
CA LEU A 16 7.22 -6.44 10.96
C LEU A 16 7.07 -5.23 11.88
N GLY A 17 6.03 -5.20 12.72
CA GLY A 17 5.80 -4.09 13.64
C GLY A 17 5.44 -2.79 12.96
N LEU A 18 4.73 -2.84 11.83
CA LEU A 18 4.47 -1.68 10.97
C LEU A 18 3.09 -1.05 11.17
N LYS A 19 2.29 -1.54 12.12
CA LYS A 19 0.88 -1.15 12.25
C LYS A 19 0.68 0.37 12.30
N LYS A 20 1.46 1.04 13.14
CA LYS A 20 1.35 2.49 13.34
C LYS A 20 1.70 3.27 12.07
N GLN A 21 2.82 2.92 11.45
CA GLN A 21 3.29 3.56 10.22
C GLN A 21 2.35 3.26 9.05
N PHE A 22 1.88 2.03 8.96
CA PHE A 22 0.92 1.62 7.93
C PHE A 22 -0.38 2.41 8.03
N ASP A 23 -0.96 2.49 9.23
CA ASP A 23 -2.21 3.23 9.45
C ASP A 23 -2.06 4.70 9.08
N LYS A 24 -0.94 5.30 9.41
CA LYS A 24 -0.64 6.69 9.03
C LYS A 24 -0.62 6.86 7.52
N GLN A 25 0.06 5.95 6.81
CA GLN A 25 0.15 6.03 5.35
C GLN A 25 -1.18 5.77 4.67
N VAL A 26 -2.00 4.87 5.21
CA VAL A 26 -3.36 4.64 4.67
C VAL A 26 -4.22 5.90 4.83
N LYS A 27 -4.13 6.59 5.94
CA LYS A 27 -4.85 7.87 6.12
C LYS A 27 -4.42 8.90 5.10
N LEU A 28 -3.11 9.02 4.85
CA LEU A 28 -2.59 9.92 3.81
C LEU A 28 -3.13 9.52 2.44
N PHE A 29 -3.12 8.24 2.14
CA PHE A 29 -3.58 7.72 0.85
C PHE A 29 -5.06 8.05 0.63
N LEU A 30 -5.89 7.88 1.64
CA LEU A 30 -7.31 8.19 1.56
C LEU A 30 -7.57 9.68 1.41
N ALA A 31 -6.74 10.53 2.01
CA ALA A 31 -6.87 11.97 1.91
C ALA A 31 -6.33 12.50 0.57
N ASN A 32 -5.18 12.00 0.14
CA ASN A 32 -4.55 12.41 -1.12
C ASN A 32 -3.54 11.34 -1.58
N PRO A 33 -3.94 10.46 -2.52
CA PRO A 33 -3.05 9.38 -3.00
C PRO A 33 -1.73 9.90 -3.58
N PHE A 34 -1.69 11.13 -4.03
CA PHE A 34 -0.50 11.73 -4.65
C PHE A 34 0.37 12.49 -3.67
N HIS A 35 0.11 12.36 -2.37
CA HIS A 35 0.95 12.98 -1.35
C HIS A 35 2.40 12.47 -1.52
N PRO A 36 3.42 13.38 -1.51
CA PRO A 36 4.81 12.98 -1.77
C PRO A 36 5.35 11.90 -0.85
N PHE A 37 4.90 11.86 0.40
CA PHE A 37 5.37 10.86 1.38
C PHE A 37 4.95 9.44 1.05
N LEU A 38 3.96 9.27 0.17
CA LEU A 38 3.50 7.94 -0.25
C LEU A 38 4.33 7.36 -1.39
N ASP A 39 4.90 8.21 -2.23
CA ASP A 39 5.58 7.73 -3.45
C ASP A 39 4.70 6.72 -4.20
N PHE A 40 3.41 7.03 -4.32
CA PHE A 40 2.42 6.17 -4.94
C PHE A 40 2.61 6.15 -6.45
N LYS A 41 2.78 4.96 -7.02
CA LYS A 41 3.04 4.82 -8.45
C LYS A 41 2.66 3.44 -8.97
N PRO A 42 2.41 3.32 -10.29
CA PRO A 42 2.20 2.01 -10.92
C PRO A 42 3.48 1.19 -10.84
N LEU A 43 3.33 -0.14 -10.74
CA LEU A 43 4.46 -1.05 -10.82
C LEU A 43 4.85 -1.25 -12.28
N LYS A 44 6.12 -1.01 -12.60
CA LYS A 44 6.66 -1.21 -13.94
C LYS A 44 6.77 -2.70 -14.25
N GLY A 45 6.42 -3.07 -15.49
CA GLY A 45 6.52 -4.45 -15.94
C GLY A 45 5.47 -5.37 -15.36
N ALA A 46 4.58 -4.86 -14.52
CA ALA A 46 3.48 -5.63 -13.96
C ALA A 46 2.22 -5.48 -14.81
N VAL A 47 1.22 -6.30 -14.51
CA VAL A 47 -0.10 -6.19 -15.12
C VAL A 47 -0.72 -4.85 -14.73
N LYS A 48 -1.51 -4.26 -15.63
CA LYS A 48 -2.22 -3.01 -15.37
C LYS A 48 -3.05 -3.12 -14.09
N GLY A 49 -3.09 -2.02 -13.33
CA GLY A 49 -3.84 -1.96 -12.08
C GLY A 49 -3.05 -2.30 -10.84
N PHE A 50 -1.77 -2.66 -10.99
CA PHE A 50 -0.87 -2.87 -9.85
C PHE A 50 -0.11 -1.60 -9.52
N TYR A 51 -0.07 -1.27 -8.23
CA TYR A 51 0.53 -0.05 -7.69
C TYR A 51 1.34 -0.36 -6.45
N ALA A 52 2.14 0.60 -6.02
CA ALA A 52 2.85 0.52 -4.74
C ALA A 52 2.83 1.87 -4.06
N PHE A 53 2.84 1.87 -2.72
CA PHE A 53 3.14 3.08 -1.95
C PHE A 53 4.11 2.76 -0.81
N ARG A 54 4.81 3.80 -0.35
CA ARG A 54 5.81 3.67 0.72
C ARG A 54 5.14 3.65 2.08
N ILE A 55 5.53 2.68 2.92
CA ILE A 55 5.16 2.66 4.33
C ILE A 55 6.22 3.42 5.14
N ASN A 56 7.48 3.12 4.90
CA ASN A 56 8.64 3.84 5.44
C ASN A 56 9.82 3.70 4.47
N ASN A 57 11.03 4.04 4.89
CA ASN A 57 12.21 3.98 4.01
C ASN A 57 12.56 2.56 3.57
N GLN A 58 12.13 1.55 4.30
CA GLN A 58 12.47 0.15 4.04
C GLN A 58 11.31 -0.60 3.39
N TYR A 59 10.07 -0.37 3.83
CA TYR A 59 8.93 -1.20 3.46
C TYR A 59 7.94 -0.48 2.56
N ARG A 60 7.38 -1.25 1.61
CA ARG A 60 6.34 -0.78 0.69
C ARG A 60 5.15 -1.71 0.72
N ALA A 61 3.98 -1.17 0.42
CA ALA A 61 2.77 -1.94 0.17
C ALA A 61 2.58 -2.08 -1.34
N ARG A 62 2.19 -3.28 -1.78
CA ARG A 62 1.75 -3.52 -3.15
C ARG A 62 0.26 -3.74 -3.15
N LEU A 63 -0.43 -3.05 -4.06
CA LEU A 63 -1.89 -3.04 -4.08
C LEU A 63 -2.41 -3.04 -5.51
N ILE A 64 -3.68 -3.44 -5.66
CA ILE A 64 -4.38 -3.38 -6.93
C ILE A 64 -5.58 -2.45 -6.79
N LYS A 65 -5.95 -1.81 -7.89
CA LYS A 65 -7.22 -1.11 -8.00
C LYS A 65 -8.29 -2.14 -8.33
N LYS A 66 -9.11 -2.46 -7.37
CA LYS A 66 -10.14 -3.49 -7.48
C LYS A 66 -11.33 -3.00 -8.31
N ASP A 67 -11.73 -1.75 -8.07
CA ASP A 67 -12.78 -1.05 -8.83
C ASP A 67 -12.55 0.46 -8.67
N GLU A 68 -13.47 1.28 -9.18
CA GLU A 68 -13.34 2.75 -9.18
C GLU A 68 -13.18 3.34 -7.77
N GLN A 69 -13.67 2.63 -6.75
CA GLN A 69 -13.71 3.15 -5.38
C GLN A 69 -12.80 2.39 -4.42
N THR A 70 -12.20 1.28 -4.84
CA THR A 70 -11.56 0.36 -3.89
C THR A 70 -10.16 -0.06 -4.36
N TYR A 71 -9.19 0.11 -3.47
CA TYR A 71 -7.85 -0.48 -3.61
C TYR A 71 -7.71 -1.63 -2.61
N PHE A 72 -7.05 -2.70 -3.05
CA PHE A 72 -6.81 -3.88 -2.23
C PHE A 72 -5.32 -4.09 -2.04
N ILE A 73 -4.86 -4.00 -0.78
CA ILE A 73 -3.45 -4.18 -0.43
C ILE A 73 -3.16 -5.68 -0.34
N LEU A 74 -2.32 -6.17 -1.23
CA LEU A 74 -2.01 -7.59 -1.40
C LEU A 74 -0.92 -8.05 -0.46
N VAL A 75 0.20 -7.34 -0.45
CA VAL A 75 1.40 -7.73 0.28
C VAL A 75 2.15 -6.50 0.76
N VAL A 76 2.91 -6.69 1.81
CA VAL A 76 3.83 -5.69 2.38
C VAL A 76 5.20 -6.33 2.50
N GLY A 77 6.24 -5.62 2.12
CA GLY A 77 7.59 -6.14 2.21
C GLY A 77 8.65 -5.12 1.81
N ASP A 78 9.89 -5.57 1.81
CA ASP A 78 11.05 -4.79 1.39
C ASP A 78 11.25 -5.01 -0.11
N PHE A 79 10.56 -4.21 -0.91
CA PHE A 79 10.54 -4.33 -2.36
C PHE A 79 11.40 -3.26 -3.01
N HIS A 80 12.69 -3.35 -2.86
CA HIS A 80 13.65 -2.40 -3.46
C HIS A 80 14.34 -2.97 -4.69
#